data_31458241cffe7dd56fa2e83e2f8f6a5e
#
_entry.id   31458241cffe7dd56fa2e83e2f8f6a5e
#
_cell.length_a   1.000
_cell.length_b   1.000
_cell.length_c   1.000
_cell.angle_alpha   90.00
_cell.angle_beta   90.00
_cell.angle_gamma   90.00
#
_symmetry.space_group_name_H-M   'P 1'
#
loop_
_entity.id
_entity.type
_entity.pdbx_description
1 polymer ?
#
loop_
_entity_poly.entity_id
_entity_poly.type
_entity_poly.pdbx_seq_one_letter_code
_entity_poly.pdbx_strand_id
1 'polypeptide(L)'
;MNNTRTIGLLSTSLEAPYFAEIIEVIEKKCFENGYPLILGNAHNDLQKQRAYLSMMAQKRVDGLLVMCAEYPQDLLDMLEQSRKIPMVVMDWGVSRGDFTDTILDNAFQGGYMAGRYLIERGHRDIGCIPGQMERNTGGGRLSGFLKALQEAGITLRDEWLVQGDFEPESGYQAMQQLLAPQSGTAHA
;
A
#
# COMPACT_ATOMS: atom_id res chain seq x y z
N MET A 1 20.70 -14.83 -24.61
CA MET A 1 20.28 -13.49 -24.16
C MET A 1 21.24 -13.06 -23.07
N ASN A 2 21.85 -11.88 -23.18
CA ASN A 2 22.75 -11.41 -22.11
C ASN A 2 21.90 -11.05 -20.88
N ASN A 3 22.04 -11.85 -19.84
CA ASN A 3 21.46 -11.62 -18.52
C ASN A 3 22.27 -10.51 -17.84
N THR A 4 21.64 -9.42 -17.42
CA THR A 4 22.35 -8.31 -16.75
C THR A 4 22.57 -8.59 -15.27
N ARG A 5 21.94 -9.64 -14.74
CA ARG A 5 21.88 -9.97 -13.32
C ARG A 5 21.47 -8.80 -12.44
N THR A 6 20.51 -8.03 -12.90
CA THR A 6 20.06 -6.81 -12.21
C THR A 6 18.55 -6.88 -11.99
N ILE A 7 18.11 -6.55 -10.79
CA ILE A 7 16.68 -6.42 -10.44
C ILE A 7 16.34 -4.93 -10.33
N GLY A 8 15.21 -4.54 -10.91
CA GLY A 8 14.62 -3.23 -10.69
C GLY A 8 13.62 -3.29 -9.55
N LEU A 9 13.64 -2.31 -8.64
CA LEU A 9 12.62 -2.14 -7.61
C LEU A 9 12.06 -0.73 -7.70
N LEU A 10 10.75 -0.63 -7.86
CA LEU A 10 10.02 0.63 -7.83
C LEU A 10 9.20 0.72 -6.54
N SER A 11 9.44 1.76 -5.75
CA SER A 11 8.73 2.02 -4.49
C SER A 11 7.95 3.32 -4.55
N THR A 12 6.82 3.38 -3.81
CA THR A 12 6.05 4.61 -3.62
C THR A 12 6.69 5.57 -2.65
N SER A 13 7.36 5.07 -1.61
CA SER A 13 7.98 5.88 -0.57
C SER A 13 9.18 5.18 0.02
N LEU A 14 10.20 5.95 0.36
CA LEU A 14 11.34 5.50 1.16
C LEU A 14 11.28 6.03 2.60
N GLU A 15 10.36 6.93 2.88
CA GLU A 15 10.22 7.60 4.18
C GLU A 15 9.42 6.78 5.18
N ALA A 16 8.45 6.01 4.68
CA ALA A 16 7.64 5.13 5.53
C ALA A 16 8.48 3.93 6.02
N PRO A 17 8.63 3.71 7.33
CA PRO A 17 9.44 2.62 7.90
C PRO A 17 9.11 1.24 7.30
N TYR A 18 7.83 0.98 7.08
CA TYR A 18 7.36 -0.27 6.46
C TYR A 18 8.04 -0.56 5.12
N PHE A 19 8.09 0.42 4.22
CA PHE A 19 8.73 0.23 2.91
C PHE A 19 10.25 0.15 3.03
N ALA A 20 10.85 0.95 3.92
CA ALA A 20 12.28 0.94 4.12
C ALA A 20 12.79 -0.43 4.59
N GLU A 21 12.12 -1.05 5.57
CA GLU A 21 12.46 -2.39 6.07
C GLU A 21 12.33 -3.46 4.97
N ILE A 22 11.27 -3.43 4.17
CA ILE A 22 11.09 -4.38 3.07
C ILE A 22 12.19 -4.20 2.03
N ILE A 23 12.52 -2.96 1.65
CA ILE A 23 13.56 -2.66 0.65
C ILE A 23 14.92 -3.17 1.12
N GLU A 24 15.27 -2.96 2.40
CA GLU A 24 16.52 -3.45 2.98
C GLU A 24 16.64 -4.99 2.89
N VAL A 25 15.57 -5.70 3.22
CA VAL A 25 15.53 -7.17 3.13
C VAL A 25 15.65 -7.64 1.69
N ILE A 26 14.96 -6.98 0.76
CA ILE A 26 15.01 -7.29 -0.68
C ILE A 26 16.42 -7.04 -1.21
N GLU A 27 17.02 -5.88 -0.92
CA GLU A 27 18.37 -5.52 -1.37
C GLU A 27 19.39 -6.58 -0.91
N LYS A 28 19.40 -6.86 0.40
CA LYS A 28 20.27 -7.89 0.97
C LYS A 28 20.11 -9.23 0.25
N LYS A 29 18.87 -9.66 0.02
CA LYS A 29 18.58 -10.95 -0.62
C LYS A 29 19.01 -10.99 -2.08
N CYS A 30 18.80 -9.89 -2.80
CA CYS A 30 19.28 -9.74 -4.17
C CYS A 30 20.79 -9.78 -4.23
N PHE A 31 21.49 -9.02 -3.37
CA PHE A 31 22.94 -8.97 -3.31
C PHE A 31 23.56 -10.33 -2.98
N GLU A 32 23.05 -11.05 -1.98
CA GLU A 32 23.48 -12.41 -1.61
C GLU A 32 23.40 -13.41 -2.77
N ASN A 33 22.47 -13.19 -3.71
CA ASN A 33 22.29 -14.03 -4.91
C ASN A 33 22.97 -13.48 -6.17
N GLY A 34 23.77 -12.42 -6.06
CA GLY A 34 24.51 -11.83 -7.17
C GLY A 34 23.66 -11.00 -8.13
N TYR A 35 22.56 -10.43 -7.64
CA TYR A 35 21.66 -9.53 -8.36
C TYR A 35 21.67 -8.14 -7.72
N PRO A 36 22.51 -7.21 -8.17
CA PRO A 36 22.41 -5.84 -7.71
C PRO A 36 21.03 -5.23 -8.00
N LEU A 37 20.59 -4.33 -7.11
CA LEU A 37 19.28 -3.71 -7.17
C LEU A 37 19.37 -2.29 -7.76
N ILE A 38 18.47 -1.95 -8.67
CA ILE A 38 18.22 -0.57 -9.12
C ILE A 38 16.93 -0.11 -8.46
N LEU A 39 17.04 0.88 -7.55
CA LEU A 39 15.92 1.42 -6.81
C LEU A 39 15.39 2.70 -7.47
N GLY A 40 14.07 2.75 -7.70
CA GLY A 40 13.31 3.93 -8.10
C GLY A 40 12.33 4.34 -7.00
N ASN A 41 12.36 5.60 -6.57
CA ASN A 41 11.40 6.16 -5.62
C ASN A 41 10.43 7.09 -6.35
N ALA A 42 9.19 6.66 -6.49
CA ALA A 42 8.21 7.35 -7.33
C ALA A 42 7.33 8.35 -6.56
N HIS A 43 7.25 8.31 -5.23
CA HIS A 43 6.38 9.17 -4.41
C HIS A 43 4.92 9.26 -4.93
N ASN A 44 4.35 8.14 -5.37
CA ASN A 44 3.02 8.09 -6.00
C ASN A 44 2.84 8.97 -7.25
N ASP A 45 3.94 9.46 -7.84
CA ASP A 45 3.94 10.28 -9.05
C ASP A 45 4.00 9.39 -10.30
N LEU A 46 2.93 9.40 -11.09
CA LEU A 46 2.81 8.59 -12.30
C LEU A 46 3.90 8.92 -13.35
N GLN A 47 4.36 10.16 -13.43
CA GLN A 47 5.43 10.54 -14.38
C GLN A 47 6.76 9.94 -13.95
N LYS A 48 7.07 9.97 -12.64
CA LYS A 48 8.26 9.32 -12.10
C LYS A 48 8.20 7.81 -12.26
N GLN A 49 7.03 7.19 -12.02
CA GLN A 49 6.85 5.75 -12.26
C GLN A 49 7.20 5.37 -13.69
N ARG A 50 6.64 6.12 -14.69
CA ARG A 50 6.94 5.91 -16.11
C ARG A 50 8.43 6.05 -16.41
N ALA A 51 9.05 7.10 -15.90
CA ALA A 51 10.47 7.36 -16.13
C ALA A 51 11.35 6.22 -15.57
N TYR A 52 11.10 5.79 -14.34
CA TYR A 52 11.85 4.70 -13.71
C TYR A 52 11.64 3.36 -14.42
N LEU A 53 10.39 2.98 -14.71
CA LEU A 53 10.11 1.72 -15.39
C LEU A 53 10.68 1.69 -16.82
N SER A 54 10.58 2.80 -17.56
CA SER A 54 11.21 2.93 -18.87
C SER A 54 12.73 2.80 -18.78
N MET A 55 13.36 3.46 -17.80
CA MET A 55 14.80 3.36 -17.57
C MET A 55 15.21 1.91 -17.22
N MET A 56 14.49 1.24 -16.34
CA MET A 56 14.76 -0.15 -15.96
C MET A 56 14.63 -1.10 -17.16
N ALA A 57 13.61 -0.90 -18.02
CA ALA A 57 13.45 -1.67 -19.26
C ALA A 57 14.62 -1.43 -20.23
N GLN A 58 15.07 -0.17 -20.40
CA GLN A 58 16.24 0.18 -21.23
C GLN A 58 17.53 -0.42 -20.68
N LYS A 59 17.70 -0.44 -19.36
CA LYS A 59 18.83 -1.09 -18.68
C LYS A 59 18.76 -2.62 -18.72
N ARG A 60 17.67 -3.17 -19.25
CA ARG A 60 17.46 -4.61 -19.42
C ARG A 60 17.54 -5.37 -18.10
N VAL A 61 16.91 -4.86 -17.04
CA VAL A 61 16.79 -5.61 -15.79
C VAL A 61 16.15 -6.98 -16.05
N ASP A 62 16.54 -7.99 -15.29
CA ASP A 62 16.07 -9.35 -15.47
C ASP A 62 14.74 -9.62 -14.77
N GLY A 63 14.35 -8.77 -13.82
CA GLY A 63 13.09 -8.79 -13.12
C GLY A 63 12.74 -7.44 -12.52
N LEU A 64 11.46 -7.23 -12.23
CA LEU A 64 10.92 -6.04 -11.60
C LEU A 64 10.17 -6.40 -10.33
N LEU A 65 10.45 -5.68 -9.27
CA LEU A 65 9.65 -5.65 -8.04
C LEU A 65 8.95 -4.29 -8.00
N VAL A 66 7.64 -4.29 -7.83
CA VAL A 66 6.86 -3.05 -7.88
C VAL A 66 5.98 -2.93 -6.65
N MET A 67 6.23 -1.89 -5.87
CA MET A 67 5.52 -1.55 -4.64
C MET A 67 4.86 -0.18 -4.83
N CYS A 68 3.91 -0.10 -5.77
CA CYS A 68 3.21 1.14 -6.13
C CYS A 68 1.70 0.95 -6.06
N ALA A 69 1.01 1.99 -5.59
CA ALA A 69 -0.44 1.98 -5.41
C ALA A 69 -1.22 1.95 -6.73
N GLU A 70 -0.69 2.58 -7.76
CA GLU A 70 -1.33 2.72 -9.06
C GLU A 70 -0.30 2.44 -10.15
N TYR A 71 -0.78 1.81 -11.23
CA TYR A 71 0.03 1.56 -12.42
C TYR A 71 -0.54 2.34 -13.59
N PRO A 72 0.30 3.10 -14.30
CA PRO A 72 -0.09 3.59 -15.61
C PRO A 72 -0.34 2.38 -16.52
N GLN A 73 -1.58 2.17 -16.94
CA GLN A 73 -1.97 1.00 -17.72
C GLN A 73 -1.17 0.87 -19.02
N ASP A 74 -1.02 1.98 -19.71
CA ASP A 74 -0.24 2.07 -20.95
C ASP A 74 1.23 1.68 -20.78
N LEU A 75 1.80 1.88 -19.58
CA LEU A 75 3.17 1.46 -19.29
C LEU A 75 3.26 -0.04 -19.04
N LEU A 76 2.29 -0.63 -18.36
CA LEU A 76 2.21 -2.08 -18.21
C LEU A 76 2.04 -2.74 -19.58
N ASP A 77 1.17 -2.22 -20.41
CA ASP A 77 0.96 -2.69 -21.79
C ASP A 77 2.27 -2.61 -22.60
N MET A 78 3.03 -1.53 -22.44
CA MET A 78 4.33 -1.35 -23.09
C MET A 78 5.36 -2.39 -22.60
N LEU A 79 5.43 -2.65 -21.31
CA LEU A 79 6.35 -3.64 -20.73
C LEU A 79 5.97 -5.06 -21.18
N GLU A 80 4.68 -5.35 -21.24
CA GLU A 80 4.14 -6.62 -21.74
C GLU A 80 4.49 -6.85 -23.20
N GLN A 81 4.33 -5.84 -24.06
CA GLN A 81 4.59 -5.93 -25.48
C GLN A 81 6.07 -5.96 -25.83
N SER A 82 6.90 -5.25 -25.08
CA SER A 82 8.32 -5.05 -25.43
C SER A 82 9.23 -6.21 -25.04
N ARG A 83 9.09 -6.79 -23.85
CA ARG A 83 10.06 -7.79 -23.38
C ARG A 83 9.54 -8.86 -22.43
N LYS A 84 8.35 -8.80 -21.91
CA LYS A 84 7.84 -9.70 -20.86
C LYS A 84 8.83 -9.87 -19.70
N ILE A 85 9.28 -8.78 -19.11
CA ILE A 85 10.14 -8.82 -17.92
C ILE A 85 9.34 -9.43 -16.78
N PRO A 86 9.81 -10.51 -16.14
CA PRO A 86 9.13 -11.08 -14.96
C PRO A 86 8.93 -10.01 -13.90
N MET A 87 7.71 -9.91 -13.34
CA MET A 87 7.36 -8.86 -12.41
C MET A 87 6.67 -9.45 -11.19
N VAL A 88 7.06 -8.97 -10.02
CA VAL A 88 6.33 -9.21 -8.76
C VAL A 88 5.78 -7.89 -8.27
N VAL A 89 4.48 -7.86 -8.08
CA VAL A 89 3.75 -6.70 -7.57
C VAL A 89 3.39 -6.94 -6.12
N MET A 90 3.69 -5.99 -5.25
CA MET A 90 3.47 -6.07 -3.81
C MET A 90 2.40 -5.05 -3.39
N ASP A 91 1.46 -5.50 -2.57
CA ASP A 91 0.41 -4.76 -1.84
C ASP A 91 -0.72 -4.14 -2.68
N TRP A 92 -0.56 -3.87 -3.97
CA TRP A 92 -1.44 -2.91 -4.65
C TRP A 92 -1.91 -3.34 -6.02
N GLY A 93 -1.53 -4.49 -6.49
CA GLY A 93 -1.72 -4.82 -7.88
C GLY A 93 -2.74 -5.91 -8.13
N VAL A 94 -3.36 -5.85 -9.29
CA VAL A 94 -4.05 -6.98 -9.90
C VAL A 94 -3.02 -7.71 -10.75
N SER A 95 -2.83 -9.01 -10.50
CA SER A 95 -2.01 -9.87 -11.38
C SER A 95 -2.51 -9.75 -12.82
N ARG A 96 -1.63 -9.48 -13.74
CA ARG A 96 -1.95 -9.37 -15.17
C ARG A 96 -0.98 -10.18 -15.99
N GLY A 97 -1.53 -11.21 -16.61
CA GLY A 97 -0.80 -12.06 -17.57
C GLY A 97 0.21 -13.01 -16.91
N ASP A 98 0.87 -13.78 -17.75
CA ASP A 98 1.75 -14.89 -17.37
C ASP A 98 3.13 -14.45 -16.82
N PHE A 99 3.41 -13.15 -16.77
CA PHE A 99 4.71 -12.60 -16.35
C PHE A 99 4.65 -11.81 -15.04
N THR A 100 3.46 -11.71 -14.40
CA THR A 100 3.24 -10.94 -13.17
C THR A 100 2.73 -11.82 -12.05
N ASP A 101 3.49 -11.92 -10.97
CA ASP A 101 3.04 -12.48 -9.71
C ASP A 101 2.63 -11.36 -8.74
N THR A 102 1.71 -11.68 -7.83
CA THR A 102 1.20 -10.71 -6.85
C THR A 102 1.41 -11.22 -5.43
N ILE A 103 1.95 -10.38 -4.57
CA ILE A 103 2.05 -10.60 -3.12
C ILE A 103 1.11 -9.60 -2.46
N LEU A 104 0.10 -10.10 -1.76
CA LEU A 104 -0.88 -9.27 -1.05
C LEU A 104 -0.79 -9.55 0.45
N ASP A 105 -0.94 -8.49 1.26
CA ASP A 105 -1.26 -8.63 2.67
C ASP A 105 -2.73 -9.06 2.85
N ASN A 106 -3.05 -9.54 4.04
CA ASN A 106 -4.45 -9.77 4.42
C ASN A 106 -5.01 -8.51 5.12
N ALA A 107 -5.23 -7.46 4.33
CA ALA A 107 -5.69 -6.17 4.81
C ALA A 107 -6.99 -6.27 5.63
N PHE A 108 -7.94 -7.09 5.19
CA PHE A 108 -9.18 -7.34 5.92
C PHE A 108 -8.91 -7.92 7.31
N GLN A 109 -8.08 -8.97 7.38
CA GLN A 109 -7.74 -9.59 8.65
C GLN A 109 -7.01 -8.63 9.60
N GLY A 110 -6.10 -7.81 9.05
CA GLY A 110 -5.42 -6.77 9.83
C GLY A 110 -6.39 -5.76 10.46
N GLY A 111 -7.34 -5.25 9.68
CA GLY A 111 -8.39 -4.37 10.20
C GLY A 111 -9.30 -5.05 11.22
N TYR A 112 -9.72 -6.28 10.95
CA TYR A 112 -10.53 -7.07 11.87
C TYR A 112 -9.84 -7.29 13.21
N MET A 113 -8.55 -7.68 13.20
CA MET A 113 -7.77 -7.87 14.42
C MET A 113 -7.62 -6.58 15.22
N ALA A 114 -7.40 -5.44 14.57
CA ALA A 114 -7.31 -4.13 15.22
C ALA A 114 -8.63 -3.78 15.94
N GLY A 115 -9.77 -3.95 15.28
CA GLY A 115 -11.09 -3.73 15.87
C GLY A 115 -11.34 -4.67 17.07
N ARG A 116 -11.08 -5.96 16.89
CA ARG A 116 -11.21 -6.96 17.96
C ARG A 116 -10.36 -6.62 19.19
N TYR A 117 -9.11 -6.23 18.98
CA TYR A 117 -8.21 -5.87 20.05
C TYR A 117 -8.75 -4.71 20.90
N LEU A 118 -9.25 -3.65 20.28
CA LEU A 118 -9.83 -2.52 21.00
C LEU A 118 -11.09 -2.93 21.79
N ILE A 119 -11.95 -3.73 21.18
CA ILE A 119 -13.18 -4.22 21.81
C ILE A 119 -12.86 -5.09 23.04
N GLU A 120 -11.90 -6.00 22.92
CA GLU A 120 -11.45 -6.88 24.01
C GLU A 120 -10.80 -6.10 25.16
N ARG A 121 -10.22 -4.93 24.88
CA ARG A 121 -9.74 -3.98 25.90
C ARG A 121 -10.85 -3.11 26.53
N GLY A 122 -12.09 -3.32 26.15
CA GLY A 122 -13.25 -2.64 26.72
C GLY A 122 -13.63 -1.34 26.05
N HIS A 123 -12.93 -0.93 24.97
CA HIS A 123 -13.29 0.29 24.23
C HIS A 123 -14.62 0.11 23.51
N ARG A 124 -15.43 1.18 23.53
CA ARG A 124 -16.73 1.23 22.83
C ARG A 124 -16.84 2.48 21.95
N ASP A 125 -16.25 3.57 22.38
CA ASP A 125 -16.13 4.81 21.62
C ASP A 125 -14.83 4.74 20.83
N ILE A 126 -14.94 4.36 19.55
CA ILE A 126 -13.79 4.04 18.71
C ILE A 126 -13.90 4.84 17.42
N GLY A 127 -12.87 5.64 17.11
CA GLY A 127 -12.72 6.33 15.83
C GLY A 127 -11.84 5.53 14.86
N CYS A 128 -11.96 5.84 13.57
CA CYS A 128 -11.15 5.23 12.53
C CYS A 128 -10.67 6.27 11.53
N ILE A 129 -9.36 6.22 11.22
CA ILE A 129 -8.74 6.99 10.15
C ILE A 129 -8.25 5.97 9.10
N PRO A 130 -9.11 5.56 8.17
CA PRO A 130 -8.68 4.70 7.08
C PRO A 130 -7.83 5.50 6.09
N GLY A 131 -6.97 4.80 5.36
CA GLY A 131 -6.31 5.38 4.19
C GLY A 131 -7.29 5.57 3.03
N GLN A 132 -6.76 5.80 1.83
CA GLN A 132 -7.58 5.95 0.63
C GLN A 132 -8.43 4.69 0.41
N MET A 133 -9.76 4.85 0.49
CA MET A 133 -10.71 3.73 0.47
C MET A 133 -10.86 3.08 -0.91
N GLU A 134 -10.55 3.82 -1.97
CA GLU A 134 -10.53 3.34 -3.35
C GLU A 134 -9.42 2.31 -3.58
N ARG A 135 -8.43 2.26 -2.70
CA ARG A 135 -7.35 1.28 -2.75
C ARG A 135 -7.74 0.00 -2.02
N ASN A 136 -7.43 -1.15 -2.60
CA ASN A 136 -7.77 -2.46 -2.04
C ASN A 136 -7.34 -2.63 -0.58
N THR A 137 -6.17 -2.11 -0.21
CA THR A 137 -5.65 -2.20 1.16
C THR A 137 -6.41 -1.30 2.14
N GLY A 138 -6.71 -0.06 1.76
CA GLY A 138 -7.50 0.86 2.59
C GLY A 138 -8.91 0.36 2.82
N GLY A 139 -9.61 0.01 1.75
CA GLY A 139 -10.96 -0.55 1.80
C GLY A 139 -11.04 -1.89 2.54
N GLY A 140 -10.05 -2.77 2.34
CA GLY A 140 -9.96 -4.04 3.03
C GLY A 140 -9.81 -3.87 4.54
N ARG A 141 -8.89 -3.00 5.00
CA ARG A 141 -8.69 -2.73 6.44
C ARG A 141 -9.93 -2.15 7.09
N LEU A 142 -10.57 -1.18 6.45
CA LEU A 142 -11.82 -0.60 6.96
C LEU A 142 -12.93 -1.66 7.04
N SER A 143 -13.11 -2.46 6.00
CA SER A 143 -14.13 -3.52 5.99
C SER A 143 -13.93 -4.54 7.10
N GLY A 144 -12.68 -4.96 7.35
CA GLY A 144 -12.36 -5.85 8.46
C GLY A 144 -12.64 -5.22 9.83
N PHE A 145 -12.24 -3.96 10.00
CA PHE A 145 -12.50 -3.20 11.22
C PHE A 145 -14.00 -3.07 11.52
N LEU A 146 -14.80 -2.65 10.52
CA LEU A 146 -16.24 -2.52 10.64
C LEU A 146 -16.92 -3.87 10.95
N LYS A 147 -16.40 -4.96 10.37
CA LYS A 147 -16.90 -6.31 10.69
C LYS A 147 -16.71 -6.66 12.15
N ALA A 148 -15.55 -6.35 12.74
CA ALA A 148 -15.30 -6.58 14.15
C ALA A 148 -16.24 -5.76 15.05
N LEU A 149 -16.48 -4.49 14.72
CA LEU A 149 -17.42 -3.64 15.46
C LEU A 149 -18.85 -4.18 15.37
N GLN A 150 -19.28 -4.56 14.16
CA GLN A 150 -20.62 -5.13 13.93
C GLN A 150 -20.89 -6.39 14.77
N GLU A 151 -19.92 -7.30 14.84
CA GLU A 151 -20.02 -8.52 15.65
C GLU A 151 -20.11 -8.26 17.15
N ALA A 152 -19.58 -7.13 17.60
CA ALA A 152 -19.66 -6.68 18.99
C ALA A 152 -20.89 -5.79 19.27
N GLY A 153 -21.75 -5.55 18.29
CA GLY A 153 -22.91 -4.67 18.44
C GLY A 153 -22.52 -3.18 18.57
N ILE A 154 -21.34 -2.79 18.09
CA ILE A 154 -20.87 -1.41 18.12
C ILE A 154 -21.08 -0.79 16.74
N THR A 155 -21.75 0.36 16.70
CA THR A 155 -21.92 1.14 15.47
C THR A 155 -20.85 2.25 15.44
N LEU A 156 -20.04 2.28 14.40
CA LEU A 156 -19.13 3.40 14.14
C LEU A 156 -19.99 4.60 13.73
N ARG A 157 -19.85 5.71 14.42
CA ARG A 157 -20.52 6.97 14.07
C ARG A 157 -19.85 7.58 12.85
N ASP A 158 -20.63 8.20 11.97
CA ASP A 158 -20.11 8.80 10.74
C ASP A 158 -19.02 9.86 11.02
N GLU A 159 -19.22 10.67 12.07
CA GLU A 159 -18.26 11.68 12.51
C GLU A 159 -16.95 11.11 13.08
N TRP A 160 -16.91 9.82 13.39
CA TRP A 160 -15.73 9.12 13.88
C TRP A 160 -14.98 8.33 12.79
N LEU A 161 -15.43 8.45 11.56
CA LEU A 161 -14.77 7.95 10.37
C LEU A 161 -14.19 9.12 9.57
N VAL A 162 -12.92 9.39 9.71
CA VAL A 162 -12.24 10.50 9.01
C VAL A 162 -11.21 9.93 8.05
N GLN A 163 -11.37 10.19 6.77
CA GLN A 163 -10.49 9.65 5.75
C GLN A 163 -9.10 10.30 5.81
N GLY A 164 -8.06 9.46 5.73
CA GLY A 164 -6.66 9.84 5.52
C GLY A 164 -6.16 9.44 4.13
N ASP A 165 -4.88 9.71 3.87
CA ASP A 165 -4.21 9.38 2.60
C ASP A 165 -2.86 8.66 2.77
N PHE A 166 -2.58 8.18 3.99
CA PHE A 166 -1.33 7.57 4.43
C PHE A 166 -0.15 8.54 4.64
N GLU A 167 -0.39 9.85 4.54
CA GLU A 167 0.62 10.87 4.82
C GLU A 167 0.50 11.37 6.28
N PRO A 168 1.62 11.74 6.92
CA PRO A 168 1.61 12.20 8.32
C PRO A 168 0.71 13.39 8.57
N GLU A 169 0.72 14.38 7.67
CA GLU A 169 -0.09 15.58 7.78
C GLU A 169 -1.59 15.28 7.76
N SER A 170 -2.02 14.41 6.85
CA SER A 170 -3.40 13.96 6.75
C SER A 170 -3.85 13.24 8.03
N GLY A 171 -2.98 12.36 8.57
CA GLY A 171 -3.24 11.68 9.85
C GLY A 171 -3.41 12.66 11.01
N TYR A 172 -2.57 13.70 11.07
CA TYR A 172 -2.65 14.73 12.08
C TYR A 172 -3.96 15.52 11.99
N GLN A 173 -4.33 15.97 10.79
CA GLN A 173 -5.57 16.71 10.55
C GLN A 173 -6.81 15.86 10.87
N ALA A 174 -6.81 14.58 10.45
CA ALA A 174 -7.90 13.66 10.74
C ALA A 174 -8.06 13.42 12.25
N MET A 175 -6.97 13.30 13.00
CA MET A 175 -7.03 13.18 14.46
C MET A 175 -7.54 14.45 15.12
N GLN A 176 -7.18 15.65 14.63
CA GLN A 176 -7.74 16.90 15.14
C GLN A 176 -9.27 16.96 14.94
N GLN A 177 -9.77 16.47 13.80
CA GLN A 177 -11.22 16.40 13.57
C GLN A 177 -11.91 15.42 14.54
N LEU A 178 -11.33 14.26 14.78
CA LEU A 178 -11.86 13.27 15.72
C LEU A 178 -11.90 13.78 17.16
N LEU A 179 -10.93 14.61 17.56
CA LEU A 179 -10.81 15.17 18.89
C LEU A 179 -11.56 16.51 19.06
N ALA A 180 -12.02 17.10 17.96
CA ALA A 180 -12.78 18.35 18.04
C ALA A 180 -14.07 18.16 18.86
N PRO A 181 -14.45 19.12 19.72
CA PRO A 181 -15.73 19.05 20.43
C PRO A 181 -16.86 18.93 19.41
N GLN A 182 -17.60 17.85 19.47
CA GLN A 182 -18.76 17.61 18.61
C GLN A 182 -19.80 18.69 18.93
N SER A 183 -20.02 19.64 18.01
CA SER A 183 -21.03 20.65 18.17
C SER A 183 -22.42 20.00 18.02
N GLY A 184 -23.05 19.68 19.15
CA GLY A 184 -24.48 19.41 19.17
C GLY A 184 -24.87 17.96 19.43
N THR A 185 -24.99 17.63 20.71
CA THR A 185 -26.21 17.09 21.29
C THR A 185 -26.16 17.35 22.79
N ALA A 186 -26.57 18.58 23.17
CA ALA A 186 -27.18 18.74 24.47
C ALA A 186 -28.44 17.90 24.44
N HIS A 187 -28.41 16.69 24.98
CA HIS A 187 -29.62 15.98 25.32
C HIS A 187 -30.18 16.62 26.59
N ALA A 188 -31.30 17.38 26.39
CA ALA A 188 -32.22 17.73 27.45
C ALA A 188 -32.89 16.48 28.01
#